data_e323db5ea6d6f749b59146b245a3b6b4
#
_entry.id   e323db5ea6d6f749b59146b245a3b6b4
#
_cell.length_a   1.000
_cell.length_b   1.000
_cell.length_c   1.000
_cell.angle_alpha   90.00
_cell.angle_beta   90.00
_cell.angle_gamma   90.00
#
_symmetry.space_group_name_H-M   'P 1'
#
loop_
_entity.id
_entity.type
_entity.pdbx_description
1 polymer ?
#
loop_
_entity_poly.entity_id
_entity_poly.type
_entity_poly.pdbx_seq_one_letter_code
_entity_poly.pdbx_strand_id
1 'polypeptide(L)'
;MKMNKVAMAVAFTAALSSMSVLAADTTTGKIEFQGELVNTACGLAPNSSPVIVDFGQVPVSALAGGNHAGNVHKNIELQHCDTTVATTAVVTYNPTSVNPTDATLAAFTSGTASGAGIGLRDSASQDVVWGQATTAVQLVNGTNTIPFVAYLKEESAGATVTAGSFQSTVNFEIAYQ
;
A
#
# COMPACT_ATOMS: atom_id res chain seq x y z
N MET A 1 -20.61 -88.11 55.44
CA MET A 1 -21.53 -88.65 54.39
C MET A 1 -21.73 -87.60 53.34
N LYS A 2 -21.67 -88.00 52.15
CA LYS A 2 -21.48 -87.24 50.91
C LYS A 2 -22.59 -86.25 50.60
N MET A 3 -22.22 -85.04 50.23
CA MET A 3 -23.11 -84.04 49.60
C MET A 3 -22.46 -83.43 48.38
N ASN A 4 -23.07 -83.62 47.23
CA ASN A 4 -22.65 -83.10 45.94
C ASN A 4 -22.95 -81.61 45.83
N LYS A 5 -21.99 -80.88 45.36
CA LYS A 5 -22.09 -79.43 45.05
C LYS A 5 -22.40 -79.29 43.60
N VAL A 6 -23.54 -78.71 43.27
CA VAL A 6 -23.83 -78.18 41.90
C VAL A 6 -23.54 -76.76 41.97
N ALA A 7 -22.53 -76.35 41.22
CA ALA A 7 -22.18 -74.96 41.02
C ALA A 7 -22.88 -74.43 39.76
N MET A 8 -23.77 -73.45 39.97
CA MET A 8 -24.45 -72.74 38.88
C MET A 8 -23.67 -71.46 38.55
N ALA A 9 -22.95 -71.45 37.44
CA ALA A 9 -22.23 -70.30 36.99
C ALA A 9 -23.20 -69.40 36.23
N VAL A 10 -23.49 -68.24 36.80
CA VAL A 10 -24.22 -67.16 36.10
C VAL A 10 -23.16 -66.28 35.35
N ALA A 11 -23.14 -66.39 34.07
CA ALA A 11 -22.33 -65.52 33.22
C ALA A 11 -22.99 -64.14 33.08
N PHE A 12 -22.43 -63.14 33.73
CA PHE A 12 -22.78 -61.75 33.53
C PHE A 12 -22.02 -61.23 32.27
N THR A 13 -22.70 -61.15 31.16
CA THR A 13 -22.20 -60.44 29.98
C THR A 13 -22.36 -58.95 30.19
N ALA A 14 -21.29 -58.27 30.65
CA ALA A 14 -21.19 -56.84 30.66
C ALA A 14 -21.02 -56.34 29.21
N ALA A 15 -22.10 -55.80 28.65
CA ALA A 15 -22.03 -55.06 27.38
C ALA A 15 -21.28 -53.75 27.64
N LEU A 16 -19.99 -53.72 27.26
CA LEU A 16 -19.22 -52.50 27.18
C LEU A 16 -19.73 -51.71 25.98
N SER A 17 -20.66 -50.80 26.23
CA SER A 17 -20.99 -49.74 25.28
C SER A 17 -19.76 -48.80 25.16
N SER A 18 -18.97 -49.01 24.14
CA SER A 18 -17.93 -48.10 23.72
C SER A 18 -18.61 -46.78 23.30
N MET A 19 -18.68 -45.81 24.21
CA MET A 19 -18.94 -44.41 23.87
C MET A 19 -17.76 -43.94 23.03
N SER A 20 -17.91 -43.86 21.72
CA SER A 20 -17.03 -43.12 20.87
C SER A 20 -17.15 -41.63 21.23
N VAL A 21 -16.20 -41.17 22.01
CA VAL A 21 -15.98 -39.75 22.26
C VAL A 21 -15.59 -39.18 20.87
N LEU A 22 -16.54 -38.51 20.23
CA LEU A 22 -16.23 -37.65 19.06
C LEU A 22 -15.32 -36.56 19.61
N ALA A 23 -14.01 -36.74 19.40
CA ALA A 23 -13.07 -35.68 19.63
C ALA A 23 -13.46 -34.54 18.69
N ALA A 24 -13.89 -33.41 19.22
CA ALA A 24 -14.11 -32.21 18.43
C ALA A 24 -12.78 -31.83 17.82
N ASP A 25 -12.70 -31.87 16.48
CA ASP A 25 -11.52 -31.43 15.75
C ASP A 25 -11.26 -29.96 16.08
N THR A 26 -10.09 -29.69 16.61
CA THR A 26 -9.65 -28.30 16.86
C THR A 26 -9.03 -27.73 15.59
N THR A 27 -9.58 -26.61 15.12
CA THR A 27 -8.97 -25.83 14.04
C THR A 27 -7.93 -24.90 14.65
N THR A 28 -6.67 -25.04 14.22
CA THR A 28 -5.58 -24.15 14.64
C THR A 28 -5.25 -23.16 13.54
N GLY A 29 -4.96 -21.92 13.92
CA GLY A 29 -4.56 -20.86 13.03
C GLY A 29 -3.34 -20.13 13.60
N LYS A 30 -2.63 -19.37 12.75
CA LYS A 30 -1.50 -18.55 13.13
C LYS A 30 -1.86 -17.08 12.88
N ILE A 31 -1.53 -16.22 13.82
CA ILE A 31 -1.62 -14.77 13.68
C ILE A 31 -0.19 -14.26 13.72
N GLU A 32 0.21 -13.55 12.66
CA GLU A 32 1.51 -12.89 12.58
C GLU A 32 1.31 -11.39 12.78
N PHE A 33 2.13 -10.81 13.67
CA PHE A 33 2.15 -9.38 13.93
C PHE A 33 3.45 -8.83 13.38
N GLN A 34 3.36 -7.74 12.58
CA GLN A 34 4.50 -7.06 12.01
C GLN A 34 4.31 -5.56 12.20
N GLY A 35 5.39 -4.83 12.41
CA GLY A 35 5.37 -3.39 12.59
C GLY A 35 6.76 -2.85 12.87
N GLU A 36 6.90 -1.54 12.75
CA GLU A 36 8.12 -0.80 13.02
C GLU A 36 7.82 0.30 14.05
N LEU A 37 8.69 0.46 15.04
CA LEU A 37 8.65 1.59 15.96
C LEU A 37 9.63 2.65 15.49
N VAL A 38 9.11 3.84 15.21
CA VAL A 38 9.89 4.98 14.69
C VAL A 38 9.90 6.13 15.69
N ASN A 39 10.98 6.90 15.70
CA ASN A 39 11.09 8.12 16.50
C ASN A 39 10.87 9.35 15.59
N THR A 40 9.66 9.51 15.11
CA THR A 40 9.24 10.61 14.23
C THR A 40 7.99 11.27 14.79
N ALA A 41 7.68 12.51 14.34
CA ALA A 41 6.49 13.23 14.80
C ALA A 41 5.18 12.51 14.42
N CYS A 42 5.17 11.76 13.32
CA CYS A 42 4.03 10.96 12.87
C CYS A 42 4.47 9.57 12.43
N GLY A 43 3.57 8.60 12.52
CA GLY A 43 3.68 7.31 11.82
C GLY A 43 3.07 7.38 10.43
N LEU A 44 3.61 6.63 9.47
CA LEU A 44 2.98 6.46 8.16
C LEU A 44 1.84 5.44 8.27
N ALA A 45 0.67 5.75 7.73
CA ALA A 45 -0.44 4.81 7.74
C ALA A 45 -0.15 3.60 6.83
N PRO A 46 -0.60 2.37 7.18
CA PRO A 46 -0.28 1.16 6.41
C PRO A 46 -0.74 1.20 4.94
N ASN A 47 -1.81 1.94 4.63
CA ASN A 47 -2.34 2.14 3.27
C ASN A 47 -1.54 3.19 2.47
N SER A 48 -0.56 3.85 3.08
CA SER A 48 0.28 4.86 2.45
C SER A 48 1.67 4.35 2.06
N SER A 49 1.91 3.06 2.22
CA SER A 49 3.11 2.39 1.70
C SER A 49 2.81 0.95 1.29
N PRO A 50 2.59 0.70 -0.03
CA PRO A 50 2.60 1.67 -1.13
C PRO A 50 1.29 2.46 -1.29
N VAL A 51 1.36 3.70 -1.78
CA VAL A 51 0.21 4.42 -2.33
C VAL A 51 0.01 3.99 -3.78
N ILE A 52 -1.12 3.40 -4.08
CA ILE A 52 -1.44 2.96 -5.45
C ILE A 52 -2.13 4.08 -6.21
N VAL A 53 -1.51 4.48 -7.33
CA VAL A 53 -2.07 5.43 -8.30
C VAL A 53 -2.48 4.66 -9.55
N ASP A 54 -3.78 4.54 -9.78
CA ASP A 54 -4.33 3.92 -10.98
C ASP A 54 -4.87 5.00 -11.90
N PHE A 55 -4.29 5.13 -13.10
CA PHE A 55 -4.72 6.08 -14.12
C PHE A 55 -5.88 5.54 -14.97
N GLY A 56 -6.22 4.26 -14.85
CA GLY A 56 -7.20 3.62 -15.71
C GLY A 56 -6.79 3.68 -17.18
N GLN A 57 -7.74 3.99 -18.06
CA GLN A 57 -7.49 4.14 -19.49
C GLN A 57 -7.45 5.63 -19.85
N VAL A 58 -6.30 6.11 -20.27
CA VAL A 58 -6.09 7.51 -20.71
C VAL A 58 -5.84 7.50 -22.22
N PRO A 59 -6.68 8.18 -23.01
CA PRO A 59 -6.49 8.28 -24.45
C PRO A 59 -5.17 9.04 -24.78
N VAL A 60 -4.38 8.52 -25.70
CA VAL A 60 -3.14 9.17 -26.18
C VAL A 60 -3.42 10.61 -26.67
N SER A 61 -4.55 10.83 -27.34
CA SER A 61 -4.96 12.14 -27.82
C SER A 61 -5.13 13.20 -26.72
N ALA A 62 -5.37 12.78 -25.47
CA ALA A 62 -5.49 13.71 -24.35
C ALA A 62 -4.17 14.32 -23.91
N LEU A 63 -3.03 13.73 -24.32
CA LEU A 63 -1.68 14.23 -24.03
C LEU A 63 -1.16 15.17 -25.10
N ALA A 64 -1.80 15.19 -26.28
CA ALA A 64 -1.32 15.96 -27.43
C ALA A 64 -1.19 17.46 -27.11
N GLY A 65 -0.08 18.06 -27.56
CA GLY A 65 0.19 19.50 -27.37
C GLY A 65 0.71 19.83 -25.95
N GLY A 66 1.29 18.91 -25.23
CA GLY A 66 1.86 19.11 -23.89
C GLY A 66 0.81 19.17 -22.77
N ASN A 67 -0.40 18.71 -23.05
CA ASN A 67 -1.47 18.70 -22.04
C ASN A 67 -1.18 17.68 -20.94
N HIS A 68 -1.60 18.03 -19.73
CA HIS A 68 -1.65 17.08 -18.62
C HIS A 68 -2.96 16.31 -18.69
N ALA A 69 -2.89 14.98 -18.61
CA ALA A 69 -4.06 14.12 -18.63
C ALA A 69 -4.00 13.06 -17.51
N GLY A 70 -5.12 12.39 -17.25
CA GLY A 70 -5.18 11.34 -16.24
C GLY A 70 -4.93 11.85 -14.82
N ASN A 71 -5.34 13.09 -14.49
CA ASN A 71 -5.11 13.64 -13.15
C ASN A 71 -5.76 12.78 -12.07
N VAL A 72 -4.95 12.14 -11.22
CA VAL A 72 -5.38 11.28 -10.12
C VAL A 72 -4.98 11.93 -8.80
N HIS A 73 -5.96 12.26 -7.99
CA HIS A 73 -5.76 12.78 -6.64
C HIS A 73 -5.55 11.65 -5.66
N LYS A 74 -4.50 11.73 -4.86
CA LYS A 74 -4.17 10.77 -3.80
C LYS A 74 -3.66 11.51 -2.57
N ASN A 75 -3.66 10.79 -1.46
CA ASN A 75 -3.15 11.28 -0.18
C ASN A 75 -2.11 10.31 0.37
N ILE A 76 -1.08 10.86 0.98
CA ILE A 76 -0.25 10.14 1.94
C ILE A 76 -0.88 10.38 3.30
N GLU A 77 -1.26 9.32 4.00
CA GLU A 77 -1.91 9.40 5.30
C GLU A 77 -0.89 9.22 6.42
N LEU A 78 -0.90 10.13 7.37
CA LEU A 78 -0.10 10.12 8.58
C LEU A 78 -0.99 9.85 9.78
N GLN A 79 -0.49 9.11 10.75
CA GLN A 79 -1.24 8.76 11.96
C GLN A 79 -0.40 9.01 13.21
N HIS A 80 -1.10 9.18 14.34
CA HIS A 80 -0.47 9.40 15.64
C HIS A 80 0.51 10.58 15.66
N CYS A 81 0.18 11.65 14.92
CA CYS A 81 1.01 12.85 14.90
C CYS A 81 0.99 13.56 16.25
N ASP A 82 2.16 14.04 16.67
CA ASP A 82 2.37 14.84 17.87
C ASP A 82 3.01 16.19 17.47
N THR A 83 2.23 17.24 17.54
CA THR A 83 2.66 18.59 17.19
C THR A 83 3.60 19.23 18.21
N THR A 84 3.87 18.58 19.34
CA THR A 84 4.94 19.00 20.25
C THR A 84 6.34 18.61 19.73
N VAL A 85 6.41 17.64 18.81
CA VAL A 85 7.65 17.18 18.16
C VAL A 85 7.92 17.97 16.88
N ALA A 86 6.90 18.15 16.03
CA ALA A 86 7.00 18.95 14.81
C ALA A 86 5.63 19.46 14.39
N THR A 87 5.60 20.65 13.78
CA THR A 87 4.36 21.33 13.40
C THR A 87 4.08 21.31 11.90
N THR A 88 5.08 20.97 11.11
CA THR A 88 4.95 20.86 9.65
C THR A 88 5.62 19.60 9.12
N ALA A 89 5.19 19.17 7.94
CA ALA A 89 5.81 18.10 7.17
C ALA A 89 6.05 18.56 5.73
N VAL A 90 7.20 18.20 5.18
CA VAL A 90 7.53 18.36 3.78
C VAL A 90 7.83 16.99 3.17
N VAL A 91 7.51 16.82 1.89
CA VAL A 91 7.76 15.56 1.17
C VAL A 91 8.82 15.78 0.11
N THR A 92 9.75 14.85 -0.01
CA THR A 92 10.68 14.78 -1.13
C THR A 92 10.36 13.54 -1.94
N TYR A 93 10.15 13.70 -3.24
CA TYR A 93 9.83 12.61 -4.16
C TYR A 93 11.04 12.28 -5.04
N ASN A 94 11.33 10.99 -5.17
CA ASN A 94 12.45 10.48 -5.96
C ASN A 94 11.96 9.33 -6.85
N PRO A 95 11.83 9.54 -8.18
CA PRO A 95 11.46 8.45 -9.08
C PRO A 95 12.59 7.44 -9.18
N THR A 96 12.24 6.16 -9.33
CA THR A 96 13.23 5.09 -9.57
C THR A 96 13.99 5.33 -10.88
N SER A 97 13.33 5.94 -11.86
CA SER A 97 13.93 6.38 -13.13
C SER A 97 13.32 7.68 -13.56
N VAL A 98 14.17 8.67 -13.87
CA VAL A 98 13.78 9.96 -14.45
C VAL A 98 13.64 9.79 -15.97
N ASN A 99 12.64 10.46 -16.58
CA ASN A 99 12.48 10.43 -18.01
C ASN A 99 13.69 11.11 -18.67
N PRO A 100 14.35 10.45 -19.65
CA PRO A 100 15.58 10.98 -20.25
C PRO A 100 15.35 12.21 -21.16
N THR A 101 14.12 12.41 -21.62
CA THR A 101 13.76 13.52 -22.50
C THR A 101 13.24 14.73 -21.71
N ASP A 102 12.40 14.49 -20.71
CA ASP A 102 11.89 15.52 -19.80
C ASP A 102 12.20 15.11 -18.34
N ALA A 103 13.24 15.73 -17.78
CA ALA A 103 13.69 15.44 -16.40
C ALA A 103 12.67 15.85 -15.31
N THR A 104 11.58 16.52 -15.65
CA THR A 104 10.48 16.83 -14.73
C THR A 104 9.52 15.66 -14.56
N LEU A 105 9.65 14.61 -15.40
CA LEU A 105 8.79 13.44 -15.41
C LEU A 105 9.51 12.19 -14.89
N ALA A 106 8.79 11.32 -14.21
CA ALA A 106 9.22 9.96 -13.96
C ALA A 106 9.03 9.11 -15.22
N ALA A 107 10.04 8.30 -15.56
CA ALA A 107 9.98 7.40 -16.71
C ALA A 107 9.03 6.22 -16.43
N PHE A 108 8.48 5.66 -17.51
CA PHE A 108 7.90 4.32 -17.46
C PHE A 108 9.03 3.28 -17.33
N THR A 109 8.94 2.44 -16.33
CA THR A 109 9.97 1.41 -16.05
C THR A 109 9.63 0.06 -16.63
N SER A 110 8.36 -0.16 -16.98
CA SER A 110 7.90 -1.37 -17.67
C SER A 110 6.62 -1.10 -18.45
N GLY A 111 6.31 -2.02 -19.38
CA GLY A 111 5.16 -1.92 -20.28
C GLY A 111 5.58 -1.63 -21.71
N THR A 112 4.59 -1.29 -22.55
CA THR A 112 4.78 -1.00 -23.99
C THR A 112 4.48 0.43 -24.37
N ALA A 113 3.93 1.22 -23.46
CA ALA A 113 3.72 2.67 -23.67
C ALA A 113 5.06 3.41 -23.73
N SER A 114 5.14 4.44 -24.54
CA SER A 114 6.32 5.30 -24.67
C SER A 114 5.95 6.71 -25.12
N GLY A 115 6.90 7.64 -25.07
CA GLY A 115 6.72 9.04 -25.49
C GLY A 115 6.01 9.92 -24.47
N ALA A 116 5.79 9.41 -23.25
CA ALA A 116 5.18 10.13 -22.14
C ALA A 116 5.84 9.75 -20.81
N GLY A 117 5.53 10.51 -19.77
CA GLY A 117 5.97 10.23 -18.41
C GLY A 117 4.96 10.70 -17.37
N ILE A 118 5.27 10.48 -16.10
CA ILE A 118 4.42 10.82 -14.96
C ILE A 118 5.02 12.03 -14.25
N GLY A 119 4.20 13.06 -14.08
CA GLY A 119 4.50 14.19 -13.21
C GLY A 119 3.67 14.16 -11.94
N LEU A 120 4.13 14.85 -10.92
CA LEU A 120 3.42 15.06 -9.67
C LEU A 120 3.22 16.54 -9.38
N ARG A 121 2.12 16.87 -8.71
CA ARG A 121 1.90 18.16 -8.05
C ARG A 121 1.72 17.96 -6.57
N ASP A 122 2.26 18.88 -5.81
CA ASP A 122 2.18 18.87 -4.37
C ASP A 122 0.83 19.38 -3.81
N SER A 123 0.74 19.49 -2.50
CA SER A 123 -0.44 20.00 -1.77
C SER A 123 -0.85 21.42 -2.14
N ALA A 124 0.07 22.23 -2.63
CA ALA A 124 -0.16 23.60 -3.11
C ALA A 124 -0.36 23.67 -4.64
N SER A 125 -0.53 22.51 -5.30
CA SER A 125 -0.66 22.40 -6.77
C SER A 125 0.57 22.88 -7.53
N GLN A 126 1.76 22.90 -6.90
CA GLN A 126 3.02 23.18 -7.54
C GLN A 126 3.59 21.90 -8.14
N ASP A 127 4.19 22.00 -9.32
CA ASP A 127 4.87 20.85 -9.93
C ASP A 127 6.05 20.42 -9.06
N VAL A 128 6.13 19.13 -8.77
CA VAL A 128 7.18 18.54 -7.93
C VAL A 128 8.50 18.53 -8.70
N VAL A 129 9.56 19.02 -8.07
CA VAL A 129 10.93 18.88 -8.54
C VAL A 129 11.56 17.69 -7.80
N TRP A 130 12.02 16.70 -8.55
CA TRP A 130 12.61 15.48 -7.98
C TRP A 130 13.81 15.79 -7.08
N GLY A 131 13.84 15.15 -5.92
CA GLY A 131 14.90 15.34 -4.92
C GLY A 131 14.82 16.65 -4.14
N GLN A 132 13.78 17.46 -4.33
CA GLN A 132 13.56 18.68 -3.57
C GLN A 132 12.32 18.57 -2.68
N ALA A 133 12.38 19.25 -1.53
CA ALA A 133 11.25 19.31 -0.61
C ALA A 133 10.09 20.10 -1.24
N THR A 134 8.89 19.56 -1.09
CA THR A 134 7.63 20.18 -1.51
C THR A 134 7.18 21.28 -0.56
N THR A 135 6.06 21.92 -0.88
CA THR A 135 5.40 22.87 0.04
C THR A 135 5.07 22.21 1.37
N ALA A 136 5.40 22.89 2.46
CA ALA A 136 5.14 22.40 3.82
C ALA A 136 3.64 22.30 4.10
N VAL A 137 3.23 21.18 4.70
CA VAL A 137 1.86 20.94 5.16
C VAL A 137 1.83 21.09 6.68
N GLN A 138 0.88 21.87 7.19
CA GLN A 138 0.66 22.03 8.63
C GLN A 138 0.11 20.74 9.21
N LEU A 139 0.68 20.33 10.36
CA LEU A 139 0.25 19.15 11.10
C LEU A 139 -0.70 19.53 12.24
N VAL A 140 -1.61 18.61 12.53
CA VAL A 140 -2.44 18.62 13.74
C VAL A 140 -2.22 17.33 14.51
N ASN A 141 -2.51 17.32 15.80
CA ASN A 141 -2.43 16.09 16.58
C ASN A 141 -3.38 15.02 16.05
N GLY A 142 -2.88 13.79 15.95
CA GLY A 142 -3.65 12.65 15.46
C GLY A 142 -3.41 12.32 13.98
N THR A 143 -4.46 12.30 13.16
CA THR A 143 -4.37 11.92 11.75
C THR A 143 -4.21 13.14 10.86
N ASN A 144 -3.29 13.07 9.90
CA ASN A 144 -3.06 14.09 8.87
C ASN A 144 -3.03 13.45 7.48
N THR A 145 -3.23 14.26 6.46
CA THR A 145 -3.12 13.84 5.06
C THR A 145 -2.27 14.84 4.29
N ILE A 146 -1.39 14.31 3.45
CA ILE A 146 -0.61 15.11 2.50
C ILE A 146 -1.12 14.80 1.11
N PRO A 147 -1.95 15.67 0.51
CA PRO A 147 -2.50 15.46 -0.82
C PRO A 147 -1.44 15.67 -1.90
N PHE A 148 -1.55 14.89 -2.96
CA PHE A 148 -0.81 15.11 -4.20
C PHE A 148 -1.66 14.73 -5.41
N VAL A 149 -1.25 15.21 -6.59
CA VAL A 149 -1.89 14.86 -7.86
C VAL A 149 -0.84 14.25 -8.76
N ALA A 150 -1.10 13.05 -9.26
CA ALA A 150 -0.31 12.43 -10.31
C ALA A 150 -0.98 12.70 -11.66
N TYR A 151 -0.17 12.98 -12.69
CA TYR A 151 -0.65 13.22 -14.05
C TYR A 151 0.29 12.61 -15.08
N LEU A 152 -0.23 12.41 -16.28
CA LEU A 152 0.56 12.02 -17.47
C LEU A 152 0.78 13.22 -18.35
N LYS A 153 1.96 13.28 -19.00
CA LYS A 153 2.32 14.31 -19.97
C LYS A 153 3.23 13.72 -21.04
N GLU A 154 3.12 14.19 -22.28
CA GLU A 154 4.11 13.85 -23.32
C GLU A 154 5.51 14.36 -22.94
N GLU A 155 6.55 13.60 -23.25
CA GLU A 155 7.93 13.90 -22.86
C GLU A 155 8.58 15.06 -23.64
N SER A 156 7.97 15.44 -24.76
CA SER A 156 8.32 16.66 -25.51
C SER A 156 7.15 17.09 -26.39
N ALA A 157 7.07 18.37 -26.71
CA ALA A 157 5.99 18.89 -27.54
C ALA A 157 5.97 18.17 -28.92
N GLY A 158 4.87 17.52 -29.24
CA GLY A 158 4.70 16.73 -30.45
C GLY A 158 5.39 15.37 -30.45
N ALA A 159 5.78 14.85 -29.26
CA ALA A 159 6.29 13.48 -29.17
C ALA A 159 5.26 12.48 -29.68
N THR A 160 5.74 11.44 -30.35
CA THR A 160 4.87 10.31 -30.72
C THR A 160 4.64 9.44 -29.50
N VAL A 161 3.48 9.62 -28.89
CA VAL A 161 3.06 8.77 -27.75
C VAL A 161 2.52 7.44 -28.28
N THR A 162 3.10 6.34 -27.84
CA THR A 162 2.65 4.97 -28.19
C THR A 162 1.72 4.45 -27.11
N ALA A 163 0.55 3.96 -27.52
CA ALA A 163 -0.40 3.32 -26.61
C ALA A 163 0.13 1.99 -26.08
N GLY A 164 -0.14 1.69 -24.82
CA GLY A 164 0.28 0.47 -24.17
C GLY A 164 0.10 0.54 -22.66
N SER A 165 0.42 -0.55 -21.99
CA SER A 165 0.54 -0.56 -20.52
C SER A 165 1.82 0.15 -20.08
N PHE A 166 1.80 0.69 -18.88
CA PHE A 166 2.99 1.27 -18.25
C PHE A 166 2.97 1.05 -16.74
N GLN A 167 4.14 1.04 -16.16
CA GLN A 167 4.36 1.10 -14.71
C GLN A 167 5.51 2.06 -14.42
N SER A 168 5.45 2.68 -13.27
CA SER A 168 6.53 3.51 -12.73
C SER A 168 6.47 3.48 -11.21
N THR A 169 7.59 3.78 -10.57
CA THR A 169 7.67 3.88 -9.11
C THR A 169 8.37 5.16 -8.74
N VAL A 170 7.76 5.90 -7.82
CA VAL A 170 8.33 7.07 -7.18
C VAL A 170 8.40 6.80 -5.70
N ASN A 171 9.60 6.89 -5.12
CA ASN A 171 9.81 6.83 -3.68
C ASN A 171 9.55 8.21 -3.08
N PHE A 172 9.13 8.25 -1.84
CA PHE A 172 8.99 9.50 -1.11
C PHE A 172 9.63 9.40 0.29
N GLU A 173 10.07 10.54 0.78
CA GLU A 173 10.58 10.72 2.13
C GLU A 173 9.85 11.92 2.76
N ILE A 174 9.49 11.80 4.03
CA ILE A 174 8.81 12.86 4.78
C ILE A 174 9.74 13.37 5.86
N ALA A 175 10.06 14.66 5.79
CA ALA A 175 10.80 15.37 6.83
C ALA A 175 9.83 16.23 7.66
N TYR A 176 9.99 16.17 8.97
CA TYR A 176 9.17 16.88 9.95
C TYR A 176 9.95 18.08 10.51
N GLN A 177 9.27 19.23 10.65
CA GLN A 177 9.85 20.51 11.07
C GLN A 177 8.99 21.21 12.13
#